data_fc45b722f164554a658bcda4e51a06cb
#
_entry.id   fc45b722f164554a658bcda4e51a06cb
#
_cell.length_a   1.000
_cell.length_b   1.000
_cell.length_c   1.000
_cell.angle_alpha   90.00
_cell.angle_beta   90.00
_cell.angle_gamma   90.00
#
_symmetry.space_group_name_H-M   'P 1'
#
loop_
_entity.id
_entity.type
_entity.pdbx_description
1 polymer ?
#
loop_
_entity_poly.entity_id
_entity_poly.type
_entity_poly.pdbx_seq_one_letter_code
_entity_poly.pdbx_strand_id
1 'polypeptide(L)'
;MIRNKLQNIVHAAIHHTADTLPAAFGKKLEQALSRESLFRGMATVIRAYGNDYTLYAKDTNDLAQFVEEGGLIPVYDGIDDFTVSKIGSHKLAVFVKLDEDFVNDAGFSMEDYLTDRLGRNFGRAEAKGFITGSGVHEPTGILHTDEGAEVGVTAGTLTYDDVIGLYFSVKPEYRRNGVWLMNDRTALALRTLKDADGNYLWNSGNDTILGKPVRVCEFMPDAASGNKPIAFGDFSYYWVVLRAPFSLRTLTEKFVLNDQIGYLALEYLDGKLVRRDAVKVLQMTA
;
A
#
# COMPACT_ATOMS: atom_id res chain seq x y z
N MET A 1 10.18 35.87 17.45
CA MET A 1 8.78 36.20 17.87
C MET A 1 7.72 35.47 17.05
N ILE A 2 7.82 35.38 15.72
CA ILE A 2 6.85 34.67 14.86
C ILE A 2 6.91 33.14 15.07
N ARG A 3 8.09 32.55 15.24
CA ARG A 3 8.30 31.12 15.47
C ARG A 3 7.64 30.62 16.76
N ASN A 4 7.75 31.38 17.86
CA ASN A 4 7.08 31.02 19.12
C ASN A 4 5.58 31.17 19.07
N LYS A 5 5.04 32.10 18.24
CA LYS A 5 3.58 32.18 18.01
C LYS A 5 3.04 31.01 17.23
N LEU A 6 3.77 30.50 16.23
CA LEU A 6 3.37 29.32 15.45
C LEU A 6 3.46 28.05 16.30
N GLN A 7 4.52 27.90 17.12
CA GLN A 7 4.62 26.78 18.06
C GLN A 7 3.49 26.80 19.11
N ASN A 8 3.15 27.95 19.65
CA ASN A 8 2.03 28.08 20.57
C ASN A 8 0.67 27.81 19.92
N ILE A 9 0.48 28.14 18.63
CA ILE A 9 -0.74 27.84 17.89
C ILE A 9 -0.84 26.32 17.63
N VAL A 10 0.25 25.67 17.24
CA VAL A 10 0.32 24.22 17.04
C VAL A 10 0.16 23.49 18.37
N HIS A 11 0.81 23.96 19.42
CA HIS A 11 0.67 23.44 20.78
C HIS A 11 -0.78 23.56 21.28
N ALA A 12 -1.39 24.75 21.13
CA ALA A 12 -2.80 24.96 21.47
C ALA A 12 -3.76 24.08 20.63
N ALA A 13 -3.41 23.84 19.36
CA ALA A 13 -4.22 23.02 18.47
C ALA A 13 -4.09 21.52 18.77
N ILE A 14 -2.92 21.06 19.22
CA ILE A 14 -2.69 19.66 19.61
C ILE A 14 -3.25 19.37 21.02
N HIS A 15 -3.32 20.38 21.88
CA HIS A 15 -3.91 20.28 23.24
C HIS A 15 -5.44 20.38 23.24
N HIS A 16 -6.09 20.77 22.14
CA HIS A 16 -7.53 20.75 22.07
C HIS A 16 -8.08 19.31 22.03
N THR A 17 -9.05 19.02 22.88
CA THR A 17 -9.81 17.76 22.92
C THR A 17 -10.67 17.48 21.69
N ALA A 18 -10.55 18.29 20.63
CA ALA A 18 -11.24 18.08 19.37
C ALA A 18 -10.55 16.99 18.53
N ASP A 19 -11.30 16.00 18.08
CA ASP A 19 -10.85 14.90 17.23
C ASP A 19 -10.33 15.32 15.84
N THR A 20 -10.24 16.62 15.57
CA THR A 20 -9.83 17.17 14.28
C THR A 20 -8.48 17.87 14.39
N LEU A 21 -7.53 17.38 13.60
CA LEU A 21 -6.24 18.04 13.41
C LEU A 21 -6.41 19.43 12.76
N PRO A 22 -5.55 20.41 13.10
CA PRO A 22 -5.44 21.60 12.31
C PRO A 22 -5.19 21.22 10.83
N ALA A 23 -5.88 21.86 9.92
CA ALA A 23 -5.83 21.52 8.49
C ALA A 23 -4.39 21.53 7.92
N ALA A 24 -3.53 22.43 8.42
CA ALA A 24 -2.13 22.50 8.02
C ALA A 24 -1.33 21.26 8.46
N PHE A 25 -1.50 20.82 9.69
CA PHE A 25 -0.83 19.62 10.21
C PHE A 25 -1.36 18.36 9.52
N GLY A 26 -2.68 18.24 9.36
CA GLY A 26 -3.29 17.12 8.63
C GLY A 26 -2.75 16.99 7.22
N LYS A 27 -2.55 18.10 6.50
CA LYS A 27 -1.97 18.10 5.15
C LYS A 27 -0.50 17.65 5.13
N LYS A 28 0.33 18.10 6.09
CA LYS A 28 1.72 17.67 6.21
C LYS A 28 1.82 16.18 6.51
N LEU A 29 0.99 15.68 7.42
CA LEU A 29 0.94 14.27 7.77
C LEU A 29 0.50 13.41 6.57
N GLU A 30 -0.50 13.84 5.82
CA GLU A 30 -0.95 13.15 4.61
C GLU A 30 0.16 13.10 3.54
N GLN A 31 0.94 14.17 3.39
CA GLN A 31 2.13 14.19 2.53
C GLN A 31 3.22 13.23 3.02
N ALA A 32 3.48 13.18 4.34
CA ALA A 32 4.43 12.26 4.92
C ALA A 32 3.98 10.80 4.73
N LEU A 33 2.70 10.50 4.97
CA LEU A 33 2.12 9.19 4.71
C LEU A 33 2.24 8.78 3.25
N SER A 34 1.95 9.70 2.32
CA SER A 34 2.06 9.42 0.88
C SER A 34 3.50 9.16 0.43
N ARG A 35 4.48 9.76 1.12
CA ARG A 35 5.91 9.54 0.86
C ARG A 35 6.40 8.18 1.40
N GLU A 36 5.98 7.84 2.61
CA GLU A 36 6.44 6.65 3.34
C GLU A 36 5.65 5.38 2.98
N SER A 37 4.37 5.53 2.59
CA SER A 37 3.53 4.41 2.19
C SER A 37 3.71 4.09 0.71
N LEU A 38 4.37 2.97 0.45
CA LEU A 38 4.59 2.46 -0.92
C LEU A 38 3.29 2.31 -1.70
N PHE A 39 2.24 1.81 -1.05
CA PHE A 39 0.95 1.55 -1.69
C PHE A 39 0.16 2.79 -2.02
N ARG A 40 0.26 3.87 -1.24
CA ARG A 40 -0.43 5.13 -1.57
C ARG A 40 0.03 5.74 -2.89
N GLY A 41 1.24 5.40 -3.35
CA GLY A 41 1.77 5.81 -4.65
C GLY A 41 1.46 4.88 -5.81
N MET A 42 1.02 3.63 -5.55
CA MET A 42 0.75 2.62 -6.59
C MET A 42 -0.72 2.19 -6.64
N ALA A 43 -1.40 2.16 -5.50
CA ALA A 43 -2.78 1.72 -5.34
C ALA A 43 -3.78 2.85 -5.60
N THR A 44 -5.05 2.50 -5.81
CA THR A 44 -6.14 3.48 -5.88
C THR A 44 -6.64 3.77 -4.47
N VAL A 45 -6.47 5.02 -4.02
CA VAL A 45 -6.91 5.47 -2.69
C VAL A 45 -8.25 6.17 -2.79
N ILE A 46 -9.26 5.65 -2.07
CA ILE A 46 -10.63 6.15 -2.05
C ILE A 46 -10.95 6.67 -0.64
N ARG A 47 -11.47 7.89 -0.55
CA ARG A 47 -11.98 8.44 0.71
C ARG A 47 -13.49 8.22 0.77
N ALA A 48 -13.92 7.25 1.58
CA ALA A 48 -15.33 6.91 1.79
C ALA A 48 -15.65 6.94 3.29
N TYR A 49 -15.90 8.13 3.79
CA TYR A 49 -16.25 8.32 5.20
C TYR A 49 -17.69 7.92 5.43
N GLY A 50 -17.92 6.95 6.30
CA GLY A 50 -19.24 6.42 6.61
C GLY A 50 -19.23 4.92 6.87
N ASN A 51 -20.43 4.37 7.10
CA ASN A 51 -20.62 2.93 7.32
C ASN A 51 -20.55 2.21 5.97
N ASP A 52 -20.61 1.02 5.81
CA ASP A 52 -20.53 0.14 4.65
C ASP A 52 -20.22 0.77 3.28
N TYR A 53 -19.17 0.32 2.66
CA TYR A 53 -18.80 0.72 1.31
C TYR A 53 -18.70 -0.52 0.42
N THR A 54 -19.41 -0.48 -0.70
CA THR A 54 -19.41 -1.57 -1.66
C THR A 54 -18.62 -1.14 -2.89
N LEU A 55 -17.63 -1.93 -3.26
CA LEU A 55 -16.85 -1.73 -4.46
C LEU A 55 -17.49 -2.49 -5.63
N TYR A 56 -17.61 -1.81 -6.74
CA TYR A 56 -18.02 -2.39 -8.02
C TYR A 56 -16.81 -2.37 -8.95
N ALA A 57 -16.12 -3.51 -9.07
CA ALA A 57 -15.07 -3.66 -10.06
C ALA A 57 -15.70 -4.08 -11.39
N LYS A 58 -15.47 -3.28 -12.43
CA LYS A 58 -15.97 -3.57 -13.77
C LYS A 58 -15.04 -4.56 -14.47
N ASP A 59 -15.60 -5.62 -15.06
CA ASP A 59 -14.92 -6.57 -15.92
C ASP A 59 -15.72 -6.79 -17.20
N THR A 60 -15.32 -6.15 -18.28
CA THR A 60 -15.93 -6.35 -19.58
C THR A 60 -14.92 -7.00 -20.51
N ASN A 61 -15.19 -8.23 -20.90
CA ASN A 61 -14.44 -8.95 -21.94
C ASN A 61 -15.12 -8.87 -23.30
N ASP A 62 -16.15 -8.04 -23.44
CA ASP A 62 -16.94 -7.94 -24.66
C ASP A 62 -16.14 -7.27 -25.76
N LEU A 63 -16.18 -7.88 -26.94
CA LEU A 63 -15.59 -7.33 -28.15
C LEU A 63 -16.69 -6.81 -29.07
N ALA A 64 -16.54 -5.57 -29.52
CA ALA A 64 -17.36 -5.08 -30.61
C ALA A 64 -17.13 -5.93 -31.86
N GLN A 65 -18.21 -6.29 -32.53
CA GLN A 65 -18.16 -7.11 -33.74
C GLN A 65 -18.50 -6.29 -35.00
N PHE A 66 -17.83 -6.61 -36.09
CA PHE A 66 -18.21 -6.09 -37.39
C PHE A 66 -19.46 -6.86 -37.85
N VAL A 67 -20.54 -6.12 -38.10
CA VAL A 67 -21.83 -6.68 -38.52
C VAL A 67 -22.14 -6.20 -39.92
N GLU A 68 -22.61 -7.10 -40.78
CA GLU A 68 -23.09 -6.76 -42.15
C GLU A 68 -24.30 -5.84 -42.08
N GLU A 69 -24.53 -5.06 -43.15
CA GLU A 69 -25.70 -4.18 -43.25
C GLU A 69 -26.99 -5.00 -43.18
N GLY A 70 -27.82 -4.71 -42.15
CA GLY A 70 -29.03 -5.48 -41.86
C GLY A 70 -28.83 -6.75 -41.03
N GLY A 71 -27.59 -7.05 -40.60
CA GLY A 71 -27.26 -8.17 -39.69
C GLY A 71 -27.70 -7.94 -38.25
N LEU A 72 -27.79 -9.02 -37.48
CA LEU A 72 -28.13 -8.95 -36.06
C LEU A 72 -26.95 -8.40 -35.24
N ILE A 73 -27.19 -7.33 -34.51
CA ILE A 73 -26.22 -6.77 -33.59
C ILE A 73 -26.17 -7.64 -32.32
N PRO A 74 -24.99 -8.16 -31.91
CA PRO A 74 -24.86 -8.92 -30.66
C PRO A 74 -25.24 -8.06 -29.46
N VAL A 75 -26.05 -8.62 -28.58
CA VAL A 75 -26.45 -7.97 -27.32
C VAL A 75 -25.67 -8.62 -26.19
N TYR A 76 -24.89 -7.82 -25.46
CA TYR A 76 -24.20 -8.25 -24.28
C TYR A 76 -24.97 -7.80 -23.03
N ASP A 77 -25.10 -8.69 -22.06
CA ASP A 77 -25.73 -8.36 -20.78
C ASP A 77 -24.67 -7.81 -19.82
N GLY A 78 -24.80 -6.56 -19.47
CA GLY A 78 -23.86 -5.86 -18.55
C GLY A 78 -24.15 -6.13 -17.05
N ILE A 79 -25.06 -7.03 -16.71
CA ILE A 79 -25.40 -7.34 -15.31
C ILE A 79 -24.25 -8.09 -14.63
N ASP A 80 -23.60 -9.00 -15.34
CA ASP A 80 -22.50 -9.82 -14.84
C ASP A 80 -21.12 -9.12 -14.91
N ASP A 81 -21.07 -7.92 -15.47
CA ASP A 81 -19.83 -7.14 -15.64
C ASP A 81 -19.25 -6.60 -14.32
N PHE A 82 -19.96 -6.73 -13.23
CA PHE A 82 -19.56 -6.12 -11.96
C PHE A 82 -19.24 -7.16 -10.90
N THR A 83 -17.98 -7.20 -10.48
CA THR A 83 -17.60 -7.91 -9.25
C THR A 83 -17.87 -7.01 -8.06
N VAL A 84 -18.74 -7.46 -7.17
CA VAL A 84 -19.11 -6.74 -5.95
C VAL A 84 -18.23 -7.18 -4.79
N SER A 85 -17.45 -6.27 -4.24
CA SER A 85 -16.63 -6.52 -3.05
C SER A 85 -17.05 -5.61 -1.91
N LYS A 86 -17.37 -6.20 -0.76
CA LYS A 86 -17.59 -5.44 0.47
C LYS A 86 -16.26 -5.08 1.10
N ILE A 87 -16.13 -3.82 1.49
CA ILE A 87 -14.97 -3.31 2.23
C ILE A 87 -15.38 -3.03 3.66
N GLY A 88 -14.58 -3.53 4.58
CA GLY A 88 -14.72 -3.34 6.01
C GLY A 88 -14.15 -2.01 6.50
N SER A 89 -13.80 -2.01 7.77
CA SER A 89 -13.08 -0.91 8.41
C SER A 89 -12.17 -1.49 9.49
N HIS A 90 -10.87 -1.38 9.28
CA HIS A 90 -9.87 -1.81 10.25
C HIS A 90 -9.25 -0.60 10.91
N LYS A 91 -9.02 -0.71 12.22
CA LYS A 91 -8.44 0.36 13.02
C LYS A 91 -6.93 0.20 13.05
N LEU A 92 -6.21 1.14 12.48
CA LEU A 92 -4.78 1.28 12.63
C LEU A 92 -4.50 2.35 13.71
N ALA A 93 -3.66 2.02 14.70
CA ALA A 93 -3.42 2.88 15.84
C ALA A 93 -1.96 2.83 16.29
N VAL A 94 -1.44 4.00 16.69
CA VAL A 94 -0.17 4.10 17.39
C VAL A 94 -0.31 5.06 18.57
N PHE A 95 0.37 4.73 19.65
CA PHE A 95 0.44 5.56 20.84
C PHE A 95 1.89 5.95 21.12
N VAL A 96 2.14 7.25 21.24
CA VAL A 96 3.47 7.82 21.54
C VAL A 96 3.38 8.59 22.83
N LYS A 97 4.34 8.37 23.75
CA LYS A 97 4.53 9.18 24.95
C LYS A 97 5.80 10.01 24.80
N LEU A 98 5.74 11.25 25.24
CA LEU A 98 6.87 12.16 25.29
C LEU A 98 6.90 12.83 26.66
N ASP A 99 8.10 13.11 27.16
CA ASP A 99 8.28 13.87 28.39
C ASP A 99 7.86 15.33 28.16
N GLU A 100 7.21 15.93 29.14
CA GLU A 100 6.65 17.28 29.03
C GLU A 100 7.74 18.31 28.80
N ASP A 101 8.87 18.18 29.49
CA ASP A 101 10.04 19.06 29.33
C ASP A 101 10.54 19.04 27.87
N PHE A 102 10.56 17.87 27.24
CA PHE A 102 10.98 17.73 25.87
C PHE A 102 9.99 18.36 24.88
N VAL A 103 8.70 18.25 25.16
CA VAL A 103 7.64 18.85 24.36
C VAL A 103 7.68 20.37 24.42
N ASN A 104 8.05 20.92 25.56
CA ASN A 104 8.14 22.38 25.83
C ASN A 104 9.46 22.98 25.40
N ASP A 105 10.46 22.20 24.97
CA ASP A 105 11.75 22.71 24.52
C ASP A 105 11.59 23.57 23.24
N ALA A 106 12.06 24.81 23.33
CA ALA A 106 11.99 25.76 22.20
C ALA A 106 12.83 25.34 20.98
N GLY A 107 13.81 24.47 21.16
CA GLY A 107 14.64 23.90 20.08
C GLY A 107 14.03 22.72 19.35
N PHE A 108 12.94 22.16 19.88
CA PHE A 108 12.30 20.97 19.38
C PHE A 108 10.99 21.30 18.62
N SER A 109 10.88 20.81 17.38
CA SER A 109 9.65 20.91 16.61
C SER A 109 8.84 19.63 16.77
N MET A 110 7.90 19.63 17.71
CA MET A 110 7.01 18.50 17.94
C MET A 110 6.17 18.15 16.71
N GLU A 111 5.72 19.16 15.96
CA GLU A 111 4.94 18.95 14.73
C GLU A 111 5.72 18.12 13.70
N ASP A 112 6.97 18.51 13.44
CA ASP A 112 7.81 17.80 12.45
C ASP A 112 8.15 16.40 12.93
N TYR A 113 8.49 16.25 14.22
CA TYR A 113 8.77 14.95 14.84
C TYR A 113 7.56 13.99 14.75
N LEU A 114 6.38 14.44 15.15
CA LEU A 114 5.17 13.61 15.08
C LEU A 114 4.79 13.28 13.63
N THR A 115 4.94 14.25 12.73
CA THR A 115 4.69 14.05 11.31
C THR A 115 5.57 12.93 10.74
N ASP A 116 6.88 13.02 10.95
CA ASP A 116 7.83 12.02 10.44
C ASP A 116 7.64 10.66 11.12
N ARG A 117 7.46 10.65 12.44
CA ARG A 117 7.28 9.41 13.19
C ARG A 117 5.98 8.69 12.83
N LEU A 118 4.87 9.43 12.78
CA LEU A 118 3.57 8.86 12.42
C LEU A 118 3.55 8.44 10.96
N GLY A 119 4.09 9.26 10.06
CA GLY A 119 4.21 8.92 8.64
C GLY A 119 4.91 7.58 8.41
N ARG A 120 6.07 7.36 9.06
CA ARG A 120 6.80 6.08 8.97
C ARG A 120 6.02 4.92 9.61
N ASN A 121 5.49 5.12 10.82
CA ASN A 121 4.81 4.04 11.53
C ASN A 121 3.57 3.56 10.78
N PHE A 122 2.73 4.49 10.31
CA PHE A 122 1.53 4.17 9.56
C PHE A 122 1.87 3.65 8.15
N GLY A 123 2.79 4.29 7.43
CA GLY A 123 3.20 3.85 6.09
C GLY A 123 3.77 2.43 6.06
N ARG A 124 4.58 2.07 7.06
CA ARG A 124 5.10 0.71 7.22
C ARG A 124 4.01 -0.29 7.60
N ALA A 125 3.11 0.09 8.52
CA ALA A 125 2.02 -0.79 8.93
C ALA A 125 1.02 -1.03 7.78
N GLU A 126 0.70 -0.01 6.99
CA GLU A 126 -0.07 -0.13 5.76
C GLU A 126 0.60 -1.10 4.77
N ALA A 127 1.89 -0.87 4.47
CA ALA A 127 2.63 -1.71 3.55
C ALA A 127 2.62 -3.19 3.99
N LYS A 128 2.79 -3.45 5.29
CA LYS A 128 2.70 -4.80 5.85
C LYS A 128 1.30 -5.39 5.64
N GLY A 129 0.25 -4.66 6.05
CA GLY A 129 -1.13 -5.12 5.93
C GLY A 129 -1.55 -5.36 4.47
N PHE A 130 -1.16 -4.48 3.56
CA PHE A 130 -1.50 -4.63 2.14
C PHE A 130 -0.71 -5.73 1.42
N ILE A 131 0.42 -6.17 1.96
CA ILE A 131 1.20 -7.29 1.40
C ILE A 131 0.77 -8.61 2.03
N THR A 132 0.78 -8.72 3.36
CA THR A 132 0.64 -9.99 4.07
C THR A 132 -0.63 -10.12 4.88
N GLY A 133 -1.50 -9.11 4.88
CA GLY A 133 -2.69 -9.08 5.71
C GLY A 133 -3.66 -10.23 5.43
N SER A 134 -4.29 -10.70 6.49
CA SER A 134 -5.18 -11.86 6.48
C SER A 134 -6.64 -11.54 6.15
N GLY A 135 -7.02 -10.26 6.07
CA GLY A 135 -8.42 -9.83 5.93
C GLY A 135 -9.22 -9.90 7.23
N VAL A 136 -8.62 -10.35 8.33
CA VAL A 136 -9.28 -10.45 9.66
C VAL A 136 -8.62 -9.44 10.60
N HIS A 137 -9.34 -8.41 10.99
CA HIS A 137 -8.86 -7.26 11.78
C HIS A 137 -7.76 -6.44 11.10
N GLU A 138 -7.42 -6.74 9.87
CA GLU A 138 -6.45 -6.07 9.02
C GLU A 138 -6.86 -6.20 7.55
N PRO A 139 -6.33 -5.36 6.63
CA PRO A 139 -6.65 -5.45 5.19
C PRO A 139 -6.33 -6.82 4.60
N THR A 140 -6.96 -7.14 3.47
CA THR A 140 -6.59 -8.32 2.70
C THR A 140 -5.34 -8.03 1.87
N GLY A 141 -4.24 -8.72 2.19
CA GLY A 141 -2.95 -8.54 1.51
C GLY A 141 -2.93 -9.13 0.10
N ILE A 142 -2.02 -8.62 -0.75
CA ILE A 142 -1.82 -9.14 -2.11
C ILE A 142 -1.32 -10.60 -2.13
N LEU A 143 -0.67 -11.05 -1.05
CA LEU A 143 -0.15 -12.43 -0.93
C LEU A 143 -1.18 -13.39 -0.34
N HIS A 144 -2.38 -12.91 0.04
CA HIS A 144 -3.44 -13.75 0.58
C HIS A 144 -3.79 -14.89 -0.38
N THR A 145 -4.03 -16.10 0.15
CA THR A 145 -4.16 -17.30 -0.68
C THR A 145 -5.40 -17.25 -1.58
N ASP A 146 -6.55 -16.91 -1.01
CA ASP A 146 -7.84 -17.00 -1.69
C ASP A 146 -8.28 -15.70 -2.34
N GLU A 147 -7.94 -14.56 -1.76
CA GLU A 147 -8.42 -13.25 -2.19
C GLU A 147 -7.29 -12.32 -2.68
N GLY A 148 -6.04 -12.74 -2.58
CA GLY A 148 -4.88 -12.02 -3.08
C GLY A 148 -4.60 -12.26 -4.56
N ALA A 149 -3.41 -11.88 -4.99
CA ALA A 149 -2.93 -12.06 -6.35
C ALA A 149 -2.84 -13.53 -6.75
N GLU A 150 -3.15 -13.84 -8.01
CA GLU A 150 -3.03 -15.18 -8.55
C GLU A 150 -1.56 -15.61 -8.70
N VAL A 151 -1.32 -16.90 -8.56
CA VAL A 151 0.00 -17.46 -8.87
C VAL A 151 0.19 -17.51 -10.38
N GLY A 152 1.17 -16.77 -10.88
CA GLY A 152 1.52 -16.74 -12.31
C GLY A 152 2.58 -17.77 -12.69
N VAL A 153 3.53 -18.02 -11.77
CA VAL A 153 4.64 -18.96 -11.94
C VAL A 153 4.92 -19.68 -10.62
N THR A 154 5.27 -20.95 -10.70
CA THR A 154 5.81 -21.74 -9.59
C THR A 154 7.23 -22.17 -9.92
N ALA A 155 8.18 -21.99 -8.99
CA ALA A 155 9.59 -22.27 -9.20
C ALA A 155 10.20 -22.97 -7.98
N GLY A 156 11.07 -23.95 -8.19
CA GLY A 156 11.87 -24.57 -7.13
C GLY A 156 13.12 -23.75 -6.78
N THR A 157 13.72 -23.13 -7.78
CA THR A 157 14.86 -22.22 -7.66
C THR A 157 14.56 -20.98 -8.49
N LEU A 158 14.88 -19.81 -7.96
CA LEU A 158 14.62 -18.54 -8.65
C LEU A 158 15.56 -18.38 -9.83
N THR A 159 15.01 -18.34 -11.04
CA THR A 159 15.74 -18.12 -12.30
C THR A 159 15.24 -16.87 -13.00
N TYR A 160 16.00 -16.37 -13.97
CA TYR A 160 15.55 -15.23 -14.77
C TYR A 160 14.39 -15.60 -15.72
N ASP A 161 14.35 -16.85 -16.16
CA ASP A 161 13.25 -17.38 -16.98
C ASP A 161 11.90 -17.35 -16.20
N ASP A 162 11.93 -17.62 -14.90
CA ASP A 162 10.74 -17.51 -14.05
C ASP A 162 10.24 -16.07 -13.96
N VAL A 163 11.16 -15.09 -13.93
CA VAL A 163 10.80 -13.66 -13.97
C VAL A 163 10.17 -13.30 -15.32
N ILE A 164 10.73 -13.78 -16.42
CA ILE A 164 10.16 -13.62 -17.75
C ILE A 164 8.78 -14.29 -17.82
N GLY A 165 8.65 -15.50 -17.31
CA GLY A 165 7.39 -16.24 -17.22
C GLY A 165 6.33 -15.46 -16.45
N LEU A 166 6.70 -14.90 -15.29
CA LEU A 166 5.79 -14.08 -14.50
C LEU A 166 5.33 -12.82 -15.26
N TYR A 167 6.26 -12.14 -15.96
CA TYR A 167 5.91 -10.99 -16.78
C TYR A 167 4.85 -11.33 -17.83
N PHE A 168 5.02 -12.44 -18.54
CA PHE A 168 4.08 -12.85 -19.60
C PHE A 168 2.80 -13.50 -19.08
N SER A 169 2.76 -13.95 -17.83
CA SER A 169 1.54 -14.48 -17.19
C SER A 169 0.49 -13.39 -16.93
N VAL A 170 0.91 -12.13 -16.81
CA VAL A 170 0.01 -10.98 -16.65
C VAL A 170 -0.51 -10.53 -18.03
N LYS A 171 -1.79 -10.21 -18.14
CA LYS A 171 -2.40 -9.75 -19.41
C LYS A 171 -1.74 -8.44 -19.90
N PRO A 172 -1.67 -8.23 -21.24
CA PRO A 172 -1.01 -7.05 -21.83
C PRO A 172 -1.56 -5.70 -21.31
N GLU A 173 -2.84 -5.63 -21.03
CA GLU A 173 -3.52 -4.43 -20.50
C GLU A 173 -2.95 -4.01 -19.13
N TYR A 174 -2.73 -4.96 -18.22
CA TYR A 174 -2.15 -4.71 -16.90
C TYR A 174 -0.63 -4.54 -16.96
N ARG A 175 0.06 -5.24 -17.86
CA ARG A 175 1.51 -5.11 -18.04
C ARG A 175 1.92 -3.68 -18.39
N ARG A 176 1.05 -2.90 -19.05
CA ARG A 176 1.38 -1.53 -19.45
C ARG A 176 1.76 -0.65 -18.27
N ASN A 177 1.06 -0.79 -17.15
CA ASN A 177 1.32 -0.08 -15.90
C ASN A 177 1.99 -0.96 -14.85
N GLY A 178 2.52 -2.12 -15.26
CA GLY A 178 3.07 -3.11 -14.35
C GLY A 178 4.27 -2.59 -13.56
N VAL A 179 4.31 -2.97 -12.29
CA VAL A 179 5.39 -2.69 -11.34
C VAL A 179 5.84 -4.01 -10.71
N TRP A 180 7.13 -4.17 -10.54
CA TRP A 180 7.71 -5.29 -9.80
C TRP A 180 7.76 -4.94 -8.31
N LEU A 181 7.37 -5.87 -7.46
CA LEU A 181 7.44 -5.75 -6.02
C LEU A 181 8.17 -6.96 -5.43
N MET A 182 9.22 -6.72 -4.67
CA MET A 182 10.04 -7.75 -4.02
C MET A 182 10.79 -7.15 -2.82
N ASN A 183 11.48 -7.97 -2.03
CA ASN A 183 12.39 -7.47 -1.01
C ASN A 183 13.82 -7.31 -1.53
N ASP A 184 14.69 -6.67 -0.73
CA ASP A 184 16.11 -6.45 -1.07
C ASP A 184 16.88 -7.74 -1.34
N ARG A 185 16.62 -8.80 -0.56
CA ARG A 185 17.32 -10.09 -0.72
C ARG A 185 16.97 -10.74 -2.05
N THR A 186 15.69 -10.71 -2.42
CA THR A 186 15.23 -11.22 -3.71
C THR A 186 15.79 -10.38 -4.86
N ALA A 187 15.78 -9.05 -4.71
CA ALA A 187 16.38 -8.15 -5.69
C ALA A 187 17.90 -8.42 -5.87
N LEU A 188 18.63 -8.62 -4.76
CA LEU A 188 20.05 -8.99 -4.81
C LEU A 188 20.25 -10.35 -5.51
N ALA A 189 19.44 -11.34 -5.18
CA ALA A 189 19.50 -12.66 -5.83
C ALA A 189 19.33 -12.54 -7.36
N LEU A 190 18.34 -11.75 -7.81
CA LEU A 190 18.11 -11.52 -9.24
C LEU A 190 19.26 -10.73 -9.90
N ARG A 191 19.82 -9.73 -9.21
CA ARG A 191 20.94 -8.93 -9.72
C ARG A 191 22.23 -9.73 -9.89
N THR A 192 22.40 -10.80 -9.11
CA THR A 192 23.59 -11.66 -9.17
C THR A 192 23.47 -12.78 -10.20
N LEU A 193 22.32 -12.96 -10.84
CA LEU A 193 22.15 -13.92 -11.92
C LEU A 193 22.99 -13.53 -13.14
N LYS A 194 23.69 -14.51 -13.72
CA LYS A 194 24.58 -14.34 -14.86
C LYS A 194 24.18 -15.28 -15.99
N ASP A 195 24.49 -14.86 -17.21
CA ASP A 195 24.44 -15.73 -18.38
C ASP A 195 25.67 -16.70 -18.44
N ALA A 196 25.69 -17.52 -19.46
CA ALA A 196 26.79 -18.49 -19.68
C ALA A 196 28.16 -17.81 -19.89
N ASP A 197 28.16 -16.55 -20.33
CA ASP A 197 29.40 -15.76 -20.60
C ASP A 197 29.81 -14.95 -19.36
N GLY A 198 29.07 -15.02 -18.24
CA GLY A 198 29.35 -14.34 -16.98
C GLY A 198 28.82 -12.90 -16.89
N ASN A 199 28.02 -12.44 -17.86
CA ASN A 199 27.37 -11.13 -17.80
C ASN A 199 26.15 -11.17 -16.90
N TYR A 200 25.91 -10.08 -16.16
CA TYR A 200 24.71 -9.97 -15.34
C TYR A 200 23.45 -9.82 -16.21
N LEU A 201 22.44 -10.65 -15.96
CA LEU A 201 21.17 -10.65 -16.69
C LEU A 201 20.33 -9.40 -16.41
N TRP A 202 20.36 -8.90 -15.18
CA TRP A 202 19.73 -7.63 -14.84
C TRP A 202 20.73 -6.49 -15.06
N ASN A 203 20.52 -5.69 -16.09
CA ASN A 203 21.39 -4.57 -16.42
C ASN A 203 21.32 -3.48 -15.32
N SER A 204 22.50 -3.08 -14.82
CA SER A 204 22.64 -2.19 -13.65
C SER A 204 22.31 -0.71 -13.91
N GLY A 205 22.02 -0.33 -15.16
CA GLY A 205 21.82 1.08 -15.51
C GLY A 205 20.53 1.71 -14.99
N ASN A 206 19.49 0.90 -14.73
CA ASN A 206 18.19 1.37 -14.26
C ASN A 206 17.57 0.33 -13.31
N ASP A 207 16.81 0.81 -12.30
CA ASP A 207 16.03 -0.06 -11.42
C ASP A 207 14.77 -0.60 -12.12
N THR A 208 14.97 -1.24 -13.29
CA THR A 208 13.90 -1.81 -14.12
C THR A 208 14.22 -3.23 -14.53
N ILE A 209 13.19 -4.08 -14.55
CA ILE A 209 13.24 -5.42 -15.14
C ILE A 209 12.25 -5.44 -16.30
N LEU A 210 12.70 -5.85 -17.49
CA LEU A 210 11.89 -5.84 -18.73
C LEU A 210 11.22 -4.48 -18.98
N GLY A 211 11.94 -3.39 -18.70
CA GLY A 211 11.44 -2.01 -18.89
C GLY A 211 10.37 -1.56 -17.86
N LYS A 212 10.14 -2.34 -16.80
CA LYS A 212 9.17 -2.01 -15.73
C LYS A 212 9.89 -1.70 -14.42
N PRO A 213 9.43 -0.68 -13.67
CA PRO A 213 10.08 -0.26 -12.44
C PRO A 213 10.01 -1.35 -11.37
N VAL A 214 11.08 -1.46 -10.59
CA VAL A 214 11.16 -2.31 -9.41
C VAL A 214 10.94 -1.46 -8.17
N ARG A 215 10.06 -1.93 -7.30
CA ARG A 215 9.83 -1.36 -5.96
C ARG A 215 10.26 -2.39 -4.93
N VAL A 216 11.08 -1.95 -4.01
CA VAL A 216 11.56 -2.79 -2.91
C VAL A 216 10.72 -2.54 -1.67
N CYS A 217 10.28 -3.63 -1.02
CA CYS A 217 9.54 -3.56 0.23
C CYS A 217 10.01 -4.67 1.18
N GLU A 218 10.37 -4.28 2.39
CA GLU A 218 10.86 -5.18 3.43
C GLU A 218 9.84 -6.25 3.87
N PHE A 219 8.55 -6.02 3.63
CA PHE A 219 7.48 -6.95 4.01
C PHE A 219 7.18 -8.04 2.96
N MET A 220 7.82 -7.96 1.79
CA MET A 220 7.80 -9.08 0.86
C MET A 220 8.65 -10.22 1.43
N PRO A 221 8.17 -11.48 1.38
CA PRO A 221 8.90 -12.62 1.90
C PRO A 221 10.17 -12.91 1.09
N ASP A 222 11.14 -13.56 1.73
CA ASP A 222 12.33 -14.09 1.06
C ASP A 222 11.97 -15.22 0.09
N ALA A 223 12.83 -15.46 -0.90
CA ALA A 223 12.71 -16.57 -1.84
C ALA A 223 13.03 -17.92 -1.16
N ALA A 224 12.10 -18.36 -0.31
CA ALA A 224 12.16 -19.65 0.40
C ALA A 224 10.93 -20.50 0.05
N SER A 225 11.05 -21.81 0.24
CA SER A 225 9.98 -22.78 -0.04
C SER A 225 8.62 -22.34 0.52
N GLY A 226 7.59 -22.40 -0.29
CA GLY A 226 6.23 -22.01 0.03
C GLY A 226 5.93 -20.50 -0.05
N ASN A 227 6.97 -19.66 -0.10
CA ASN A 227 6.82 -18.21 -0.13
C ASN A 227 6.50 -17.65 -1.53
N LYS A 228 6.01 -16.41 -1.54
CA LYS A 228 5.71 -15.64 -2.74
C LYS A 228 6.62 -14.38 -2.79
N PRO A 229 7.90 -14.52 -3.16
CA PRO A 229 8.90 -13.45 -3.03
C PRO A 229 8.77 -12.32 -4.04
N ILE A 230 8.06 -12.53 -5.16
CA ILE A 230 7.93 -11.57 -6.24
C ILE A 230 6.45 -11.43 -6.60
N ALA A 231 6.01 -10.18 -6.72
CA ALA A 231 4.73 -9.83 -7.33
C ALA A 231 4.98 -8.90 -8.52
N PHE A 232 4.19 -9.07 -9.58
CA PHE A 232 4.22 -8.22 -10.76
C PHE A 232 2.83 -7.94 -11.28
N GLY A 233 2.54 -6.71 -11.64
CA GLY A 233 1.26 -6.32 -12.23
C GLY A 233 0.90 -4.86 -12.00
N ASP A 234 -0.34 -4.52 -12.28
CA ASP A 234 -0.91 -3.20 -12.08
C ASP A 234 -1.54 -3.08 -10.69
N PHE A 235 -0.80 -2.45 -9.77
CA PHE A 235 -1.26 -2.27 -8.39
C PHE A 235 -2.34 -1.20 -8.25
N SER A 236 -2.72 -0.48 -9.29
CA SER A 236 -3.87 0.43 -9.25
C SER A 236 -5.19 -0.31 -9.01
N TYR A 237 -5.22 -1.63 -9.27
CA TYR A 237 -6.34 -2.51 -8.93
C TYR A 237 -6.35 -2.97 -7.47
N TYR A 238 -5.33 -2.64 -6.67
CA TYR A 238 -5.42 -2.72 -5.22
C TYR A 238 -6.07 -1.43 -4.72
N TRP A 239 -7.25 -1.53 -4.14
CA TRP A 239 -8.00 -0.37 -3.68
C TRP A 239 -7.89 -0.24 -2.17
N VAL A 240 -7.44 0.93 -1.74
CA VAL A 240 -7.35 1.33 -0.32
C VAL A 240 -8.49 2.29 -0.04
N VAL A 241 -9.35 1.94 0.91
CA VAL A 241 -10.50 2.75 1.27
C VAL A 241 -10.30 3.34 2.67
N LEU A 242 -10.14 4.64 2.73
CA LEU A 242 -10.08 5.39 3.99
C LEU A 242 -11.49 5.62 4.50
N ARG A 243 -11.79 5.13 5.73
CA ARG A 243 -13.12 5.09 6.31
C ARG A 243 -13.43 6.26 7.24
N ALA A 244 -12.40 6.93 7.73
CA ALA A 244 -12.48 8.13 8.55
C ALA A 244 -11.27 9.02 8.29
N PRO A 245 -11.36 10.33 8.58
CA PRO A 245 -10.19 11.19 8.62
C PRO A 245 -9.19 10.68 9.65
N PHE A 246 -7.90 10.88 9.37
CA PHE A 246 -6.85 10.63 10.35
C PHE A 246 -7.09 11.48 11.61
N SER A 247 -7.00 10.87 12.79
CA SER A 247 -7.18 11.58 14.06
C SER A 247 -5.96 11.45 14.96
N LEU A 248 -5.62 12.55 15.64
CA LEU A 248 -4.58 12.60 16.67
C LEU A 248 -5.20 13.17 17.95
N ARG A 249 -5.14 12.42 19.03
CA ARG A 249 -5.64 12.82 20.34
C ARG A 249 -4.49 13.00 21.29
N THR A 250 -4.48 14.13 22.01
CA THR A 250 -3.52 14.40 23.09
C THR A 250 -4.13 13.97 24.42
N LEU A 251 -3.37 13.23 25.20
CA LEU A 251 -3.75 12.72 26.51
C LEU A 251 -2.80 13.30 27.55
N THR A 252 -3.16 14.42 28.13
CA THR A 252 -2.35 15.12 29.16
C THR A 252 -2.61 14.55 30.55
N GLU A 253 -3.88 14.31 30.91
CA GLU A 253 -4.24 13.92 32.27
C GLU A 253 -3.76 12.51 32.64
N LYS A 254 -3.74 11.58 31.67
CA LYS A 254 -3.46 10.16 31.92
C LYS A 254 -2.04 9.91 32.46
N PHE A 255 -1.09 10.76 32.11
CA PHE A 255 0.35 10.57 32.41
C PHE A 255 0.93 11.71 33.23
N VAL A 256 0.10 12.57 33.80
CA VAL A 256 0.52 13.77 34.58
C VAL A 256 1.46 13.42 35.74
N LEU A 257 1.24 12.26 36.39
CA LEU A 257 2.09 11.80 37.47
C LEU A 257 3.52 11.41 37.05
N ASN A 258 3.74 11.28 35.77
CA ASN A 258 5.04 10.91 35.19
C ASN A 258 5.63 12.05 34.35
N ASP A 259 5.07 13.25 34.43
CA ASP A 259 5.46 14.42 33.62
C ASP A 259 5.53 14.07 32.09
N GLN A 260 4.53 13.31 31.61
CA GLN A 260 4.48 12.84 30.22
C GLN A 260 3.16 13.22 29.56
N ILE A 261 3.24 13.50 28.25
CA ILE A 261 2.10 13.74 27.37
C ILE A 261 1.96 12.56 26.40
N GLY A 262 0.75 12.03 26.29
CA GLY A 262 0.45 10.94 25.37
C GLY A 262 -0.20 11.45 24.07
N TYR A 263 0.21 10.89 22.93
CA TYR A 263 -0.33 11.16 21.61
C TYR A 263 -0.87 9.88 21.03
N LEU A 264 -2.19 9.79 20.87
CA LEU A 264 -2.88 8.65 20.26
C LEU A 264 -3.27 9.01 18.83
N ALA A 265 -2.63 8.37 17.87
CA ALA A 265 -2.95 8.51 16.45
C ALA A 265 -3.81 7.34 15.99
N LEU A 266 -4.84 7.62 15.21
CA LEU A 266 -5.81 6.64 14.71
C LEU A 266 -6.10 6.87 13.24
N GLU A 267 -6.15 5.78 12.48
CA GLU A 267 -6.64 5.73 11.12
C GLU A 267 -7.60 4.55 10.95
N TYR A 268 -8.61 4.71 10.13
CA TYR A 268 -9.57 3.66 9.80
C TYR A 268 -9.55 3.44 8.30
N LEU A 269 -9.11 2.27 7.90
CA LEU A 269 -8.95 1.91 6.49
C LEU A 269 -9.22 0.43 6.27
N ASP A 270 -9.40 0.07 5.03
CA ASP A 270 -9.34 -1.29 4.53
C ASP A 270 -8.72 -1.30 3.14
N GLY A 271 -8.24 -2.45 2.70
CA GLY A 271 -7.62 -2.61 1.40
C GLY A 271 -7.85 -4.01 0.84
N LYS A 272 -8.08 -4.07 -0.47
CA LYS A 272 -8.31 -5.33 -1.18
C LYS A 272 -7.92 -5.23 -2.64
N LEU A 273 -7.44 -6.33 -3.20
CA LEU A 273 -7.22 -6.46 -4.63
C LEU A 273 -8.57 -6.76 -5.31
N VAL A 274 -9.09 -5.78 -6.06
CA VAL A 274 -10.40 -5.91 -6.73
C VAL A 274 -10.35 -6.79 -7.98
N ARG A 275 -9.16 -6.92 -8.58
CA ARG A 275 -8.89 -7.77 -9.75
C ARG A 275 -7.67 -8.63 -9.48
N ARG A 276 -7.89 -9.90 -9.19
CA ARG A 276 -6.82 -10.84 -8.83
C ARG A 276 -5.83 -11.12 -9.97
N ASP A 277 -6.31 -11.06 -11.20
CA ASP A 277 -5.54 -11.28 -12.43
C ASP A 277 -4.70 -10.05 -12.85
N ALA A 278 -4.97 -8.88 -12.28
CA ALA A 278 -4.20 -7.66 -12.56
C ALA A 278 -2.80 -7.68 -11.94
N VAL A 279 -2.63 -8.43 -10.85
CA VAL A 279 -1.33 -8.68 -10.21
C VAL A 279 -1.14 -10.18 -10.08
N LYS A 280 0.05 -10.66 -10.42
CA LYS A 280 0.41 -12.07 -10.25
C LYS A 280 1.68 -12.23 -9.43
N VAL A 281 1.80 -13.36 -8.76
CA VAL A 281 2.94 -13.68 -7.89
C VAL A 281 3.69 -14.89 -8.39
N LEU A 282 4.99 -14.91 -8.12
CA LEU A 282 5.83 -16.09 -8.22
C LEU A 282 5.78 -16.82 -6.87
N GLN A 283 5.48 -18.11 -6.90
CA GLN A 283 5.45 -18.95 -5.71
C GLN A 283 6.62 -19.93 -5.74
N MET A 284 7.40 -19.97 -4.66
CA MET A 284 8.45 -20.97 -4.48
C MET A 284 7.82 -22.31 -4.06
N THR A 285 8.21 -23.39 -4.73
CA THR A 285 7.87 -24.77 -4.33
C THR A 285 8.94 -25.35 -3.41
N ALA A 286 8.63 -26.49 -2.79
CA ALA A 286 9.59 -27.22 -1.96
C ALA A 286 10.70 -27.84 -2.82
#